data_952d99774b96656eb1c222b7bc7bbacb
#
_entry.id   952d99774b96656eb1c222b7bc7bbacb
#
_cell.length_a   1.000
_cell.length_b   1.000
_cell.length_c   1.000
_cell.angle_alpha   90.00
_cell.angle_beta   90.00
_cell.angle_gamma   90.00
#
_symmetry.space_group_name_H-M   'P 1'
#
loop_
_entity.id
_entity.type
_entity.pdbx_description
1 polymer ?
#
loop_
_entity_poly.entity_id
_entity_poly.type
_entity_poly.pdbx_seq_one_letter_code
_entity_poly.pdbx_strand_id
1 'polypeptide(L)'
;TKVGSIGISAMMHGYLVFDKDGKQLVPFRTWRNTITGEASRKLTELFQYNIPQRWSIAHLYQAILNGEEHVPEITFMTTLAGYIHWQLTGEKTLGVCEASGMFPIDTATKQFNEEMLDKFQAKIADKGFGWKIREILPKVQNAGEQAGVLTEAGAKLLDPSGTLESGIPMCPPEGDGGTGMVATNSVAQRTGNVSAGTSVFAMIVLEHDLKK
;
A
#
# COMPACT_ATOMS: atom_id res chain seq x y z
N THR A 1 -29.91 -2.29 -12.74
CA THR A 1 -28.57 -2.74 -13.19
C THR A 1 -27.91 -3.47 -12.03
N LYS A 2 -27.39 -4.68 -12.26
CA LYS A 2 -26.61 -5.41 -11.24
C LYS A 2 -25.14 -5.06 -11.35
N VAL A 3 -24.48 -4.81 -10.21
CA VAL A 3 -23.04 -4.62 -10.14
C VAL A 3 -22.38 -5.99 -10.08
N GLY A 4 -21.47 -6.28 -11.01
CA GLY A 4 -20.80 -7.58 -11.11
C GLY A 4 -19.55 -7.68 -10.23
N SER A 5 -18.80 -6.57 -10.09
CA SER A 5 -17.62 -6.47 -9.21
C SER A 5 -17.33 -5.01 -8.91
N ILE A 6 -16.55 -4.77 -7.85
CA ILE A 6 -16.09 -3.44 -7.45
C ILE A 6 -14.58 -3.48 -7.28
N GLY A 7 -13.88 -2.46 -7.77
CA GLY A 7 -12.46 -2.22 -7.55
C GLY A 7 -12.24 -0.83 -6.97
N ILE A 8 -11.21 -0.70 -6.15
CA ILE A 8 -10.77 0.58 -5.58
C ILE A 8 -9.47 0.99 -6.24
N SER A 9 -9.44 2.22 -6.75
CA SER A 9 -8.23 2.88 -7.22
C SER A 9 -8.09 4.20 -6.49
N ALA A 10 -6.94 4.41 -5.84
CA ALA A 10 -6.68 5.64 -5.09
C ALA A 10 -5.22 6.06 -5.24
N MET A 11 -4.89 7.23 -4.68
CA MET A 11 -3.51 7.71 -4.67
C MET A 11 -2.60 6.72 -3.95
N MET A 12 -1.45 6.44 -4.54
CA MET A 12 -0.44 5.56 -3.96
C MET A 12 0.27 6.21 -2.76
N HIS A 13 0.97 5.36 -2.01
CA HIS A 13 1.87 5.77 -0.92
C HIS A 13 1.15 6.38 0.30
N GLY A 14 1.95 6.99 1.17
CA GLY A 14 1.47 7.64 2.37
C GLY A 14 1.47 6.72 3.60
N TYR A 15 0.97 7.24 4.71
CA TYR A 15 1.08 6.60 6.02
C TYR A 15 -0.26 6.66 6.73
N LEU A 16 -0.95 5.54 6.75
CA LEU A 16 -2.18 5.28 7.51
C LEU A 16 -1.90 4.14 8.47
N VAL A 17 -1.98 4.39 9.77
CA VAL A 17 -1.70 3.42 10.83
C VAL A 17 -2.83 3.37 11.84
N PHE A 18 -3.08 2.17 12.33
CA PHE A 18 -4.22 1.84 13.17
C PHE A 18 -3.79 1.00 14.36
N ASP A 19 -4.49 1.18 15.49
CA ASP A 19 -4.37 0.36 16.68
C ASP A 19 -5.16 -0.96 16.55
N LYS A 20 -5.16 -1.75 17.63
CA LYS A 20 -5.87 -3.04 17.72
C LYS A 20 -7.39 -2.92 17.59
N ASP A 21 -7.96 -1.76 17.87
CA ASP A 21 -9.40 -1.48 17.79
C ASP A 21 -9.78 -0.88 16.43
N GLY A 22 -8.81 -0.73 15.51
CA GLY A 22 -9.00 -0.15 14.19
C GLY A 22 -9.11 1.38 14.20
N LYS A 23 -8.71 2.03 15.29
CA LYS A 23 -8.68 3.49 15.38
C LYS A 23 -7.42 4.03 14.74
N GLN A 24 -7.57 5.04 13.88
CA GLN A 24 -6.44 5.74 13.27
C GLN A 24 -5.61 6.45 14.34
N LEU A 25 -4.30 6.18 14.36
CA LEU A 25 -3.39 6.66 15.39
C LEU A 25 -2.89 8.09 15.17
N VAL A 26 -2.69 8.47 13.91
CA VAL A 26 -2.22 9.82 13.52
C VAL A 26 -2.94 10.30 12.27
N PRO A 27 -3.02 11.61 12.00
CA PRO A 27 -3.55 12.13 10.75
C PRO A 27 -2.83 11.53 9.54
N PHE A 28 -3.58 11.28 8.46
CA PHE A 28 -3.04 10.72 7.23
C PHE A 28 -1.90 11.59 6.66
N ARG A 29 -0.72 11.02 6.53
CA ARG A 29 0.42 11.63 5.85
C ARG A 29 0.41 11.16 4.41
N THR A 30 0.08 12.04 3.48
CA THR A 30 -0.03 11.72 2.05
C THR A 30 1.36 11.65 1.39
N TRP A 31 1.40 11.24 0.12
CA TRP A 31 2.61 11.23 -0.71
C TRP A 31 3.33 12.60 -0.83
N ARG A 32 2.62 13.70 -0.54
CA ARG A 32 3.18 15.06 -0.53
C ARG A 32 3.97 15.40 0.74
N ASN A 33 3.86 14.58 1.77
CA ASN A 33 4.57 14.81 3.02
C ASN A 33 6.06 14.46 2.82
N THR A 34 6.95 15.40 3.11
CA THR A 34 8.40 15.30 2.83
C THR A 34 9.28 15.22 4.07
N ILE A 35 8.71 14.88 5.24
CA ILE A 35 9.48 14.78 6.49
C ILE A 35 10.46 13.61 6.53
N THR A 36 10.41 12.71 5.59
CA THR A 36 11.03 11.38 5.59
C THR A 36 12.43 11.32 4.97
N GLY A 37 13.08 12.46 4.76
CA GLY A 37 14.37 12.52 4.08
C GLY A 37 15.47 11.68 4.73
N GLU A 38 15.56 11.70 6.06
CA GLU A 38 16.53 10.92 6.81
C GLU A 38 16.24 9.42 6.73
N ALA A 39 14.99 9.04 6.95
CA ALA A 39 14.56 7.65 6.87
C ALA A 39 14.77 7.05 5.46
N SER A 40 14.37 7.78 4.42
CA SER A 40 14.57 7.41 3.02
C SER A 40 16.04 7.09 2.72
N ARG A 41 16.96 7.98 3.09
CA ARG A 41 18.40 7.77 2.89
C ARG A 41 18.92 6.53 3.64
N LYS A 42 18.59 6.41 4.93
CA LYS A 42 19.04 5.27 5.76
C LYS A 42 18.48 3.93 5.26
N LEU A 43 17.23 3.90 4.79
CA LEU A 43 16.63 2.68 4.24
C LEU A 43 17.22 2.33 2.88
N THR A 44 17.52 3.32 2.03
CA THR A 44 18.19 3.10 0.75
C THR A 44 19.57 2.47 0.97
N GLU A 45 20.33 2.95 1.95
CA GLU A 45 21.61 2.33 2.34
C GLU A 45 21.44 0.91 2.89
N LEU A 46 20.45 0.69 3.76
CA LEU A 46 20.21 -0.61 4.39
C LEU A 46 19.82 -1.68 3.37
N PHE A 47 18.94 -1.33 2.44
CA PHE A 47 18.39 -2.26 1.47
C PHE A 47 19.23 -2.37 0.19
N GLN A 48 20.16 -1.43 -0.04
CA GLN A 48 20.83 -1.26 -1.35
C GLN A 48 19.80 -1.15 -2.49
N TYR A 49 18.69 -0.48 -2.19
CA TYR A 49 17.53 -0.30 -3.06
C TYR A 49 16.95 1.09 -2.80
N ASN A 50 16.61 1.82 -3.86
CA ASN A 50 16.09 3.18 -3.73
C ASN A 50 14.73 3.21 -3.02
N ILE A 51 14.66 3.83 -1.86
CA ILE A 51 13.43 4.03 -1.10
C ILE A 51 13.01 5.50 -1.18
N PRO A 52 12.01 5.83 -2.01
CA PRO A 52 11.51 7.21 -2.11
C PRO A 52 10.90 7.72 -0.81
N GLN A 53 11.02 9.02 -0.55
CA GLN A 53 10.49 9.65 0.67
C GLN A 53 8.98 9.44 0.88
N ARG A 54 8.21 9.32 -0.21
CA ARG A 54 6.76 9.14 -0.18
C ARG A 54 6.29 7.75 0.24
N TRP A 55 7.17 6.75 0.27
CA TRP A 55 6.80 5.37 0.61
C TRP A 55 6.41 5.20 2.07
N SER A 56 5.47 4.30 2.34
CA SER A 56 4.94 4.06 3.69
C SER A 56 6.02 3.63 4.67
N ILE A 57 6.98 2.80 4.23
CA ILE A 57 8.09 2.36 5.07
C ILE A 57 9.03 3.53 5.46
N ALA A 58 9.20 4.53 4.59
CA ALA A 58 9.98 5.72 4.92
C ALA A 58 9.29 6.54 6.00
N HIS A 59 7.96 6.65 5.95
CA HIS A 59 7.17 7.32 6.99
C HIS A 59 7.21 6.57 8.33
N LEU A 60 7.05 5.25 8.31
CA LEU A 60 7.16 4.43 9.53
C LEU A 60 8.53 4.59 10.15
N TYR A 61 9.60 4.47 9.36
CA TYR A 61 10.95 4.58 9.91
C TYR A 61 11.27 6.00 10.39
N GLN A 62 10.75 7.04 9.75
CA GLN A 62 10.89 8.40 10.24
C GLN A 62 10.15 8.60 11.56
N ALA A 63 8.96 8.05 11.74
CA ALA A 63 8.24 8.08 13.00
C ALA A 63 9.03 7.37 14.12
N ILE A 64 9.67 6.25 13.82
CA ILE A 64 10.57 5.55 14.74
C ILE A 64 11.78 6.41 15.11
N LEU A 65 12.43 7.04 14.13
CA LEU A 65 13.58 7.94 14.36
C LEU A 65 13.23 9.14 15.24
N ASN A 66 12.03 9.68 15.04
CA ASN A 66 11.50 10.81 15.81
C ASN A 66 11.02 10.39 17.21
N GLY A 67 10.90 9.09 17.51
CA GLY A 67 10.35 8.62 18.78
C GLY A 67 8.87 8.95 18.96
N GLU A 68 8.08 8.94 17.88
CA GLU A 68 6.67 9.29 17.92
C GLU A 68 5.88 8.29 18.78
N GLU A 69 5.07 8.78 19.70
CA GLU A 69 4.38 8.01 20.76
C GLU A 69 3.43 6.93 20.23
N HIS A 70 2.87 7.11 19.03
CA HIS A 70 1.93 6.16 18.44
C HIS A 70 2.57 4.87 17.91
N VAL A 71 3.89 4.88 17.67
CA VAL A 71 4.59 3.78 16.98
C VAL A 71 4.44 2.43 17.70
N PRO A 72 4.56 2.33 19.03
CA PRO A 72 4.37 1.07 19.74
C PRO A 72 2.97 0.47 19.64
N GLU A 73 1.95 1.30 19.34
CA GLU A 73 0.55 0.89 19.29
C GLU A 73 0.08 0.44 17.92
N ILE A 74 0.96 0.51 16.90
CA ILE A 74 0.61 0.11 15.53
C ILE A 74 0.33 -1.39 15.48
N THR A 75 -0.84 -1.75 14.96
CA THR A 75 -1.20 -3.13 14.65
C THR A 75 -1.51 -3.34 13.17
N PHE A 76 -1.72 -2.25 12.43
CA PHE A 76 -1.94 -2.29 10.99
C PHE A 76 -1.49 -1.00 10.32
N MET A 77 -0.82 -1.13 9.19
CA MET A 77 -0.41 -0.03 8.33
C MET A 77 -0.88 -0.29 6.90
N THR A 78 -1.47 0.71 6.27
CA THR A 78 -1.97 0.60 4.90
C THR A 78 -1.90 1.93 4.15
N THR A 79 -2.39 1.94 2.92
CA THR A 79 -2.58 3.12 2.08
C THR A 79 -4.06 3.49 1.99
N LEU A 80 -4.38 4.57 1.28
CA LEU A 80 -5.77 5.00 1.12
C LEU A 80 -6.64 3.95 0.41
N ALA A 81 -6.12 3.32 -0.65
CA ALA A 81 -6.86 2.27 -1.36
C ALA A 81 -7.17 1.07 -0.45
N GLY A 82 -6.16 0.62 0.32
CA GLY A 82 -6.32 -0.46 1.28
C GLY A 82 -7.26 -0.12 2.43
N TYR A 83 -7.23 1.13 2.92
CA TYR A 83 -8.16 1.58 3.95
C TYR A 83 -9.61 1.53 3.48
N ILE A 84 -9.90 2.09 2.30
CA ILE A 84 -11.26 2.07 1.74
C ILE A 84 -11.72 0.62 1.52
N HIS A 85 -10.86 -0.22 0.95
CA HIS A 85 -11.16 -1.63 0.74
C HIS A 85 -11.49 -2.34 2.07
N TRP A 86 -10.67 -2.14 3.11
CA TRP A 86 -10.91 -2.71 4.42
C TRP A 86 -12.24 -2.27 5.03
N GLN A 87 -12.61 -0.99 4.89
CA GLN A 87 -13.92 -0.50 5.38
C GLN A 87 -15.10 -1.16 4.65
N LEU A 88 -14.93 -1.52 3.39
CA LEU A 88 -15.99 -2.12 2.58
C LEU A 88 -16.10 -3.64 2.73
N THR A 89 -14.98 -4.32 3.01
CA THR A 89 -14.89 -5.79 2.99
C THR A 89 -14.54 -6.43 4.32
N GLY A 90 -13.89 -5.70 5.22
CA GLY A 90 -13.23 -6.25 6.39
C GLY A 90 -11.84 -6.84 6.11
N GLU A 91 -11.43 -6.99 4.85
CA GLU A 91 -10.16 -7.61 4.45
C GLU A 91 -9.02 -6.60 4.41
N LYS A 92 -7.89 -6.95 5.04
CA LYS A 92 -6.66 -6.16 5.11
C LYS A 92 -5.69 -6.56 3.99
N THR A 93 -5.99 -6.16 2.77
CA THR A 93 -5.23 -6.56 1.58
C THR A 93 -4.92 -5.37 0.67
N LEU A 94 -3.91 -5.53 -0.17
CA LEU A 94 -3.54 -4.62 -1.26
C LEU A 94 -3.23 -5.40 -2.53
N GLY A 95 -3.46 -4.79 -3.68
CA GLY A 95 -2.90 -5.25 -4.93
C GLY A 95 -1.38 -5.02 -4.98
N VAL A 96 -0.69 -5.83 -5.77
CA VAL A 96 0.78 -5.84 -5.82
C VAL A 96 1.38 -4.48 -6.22
N CYS A 97 0.71 -3.75 -7.11
CA CYS A 97 1.19 -2.44 -7.54
C CYS A 97 1.12 -1.43 -6.39
N GLU A 98 0.01 -1.37 -5.67
CA GLU A 98 -0.14 -0.48 -4.51
C GLU A 98 0.82 -0.88 -3.38
N ALA A 99 0.95 -2.18 -3.10
CA ALA A 99 1.88 -2.70 -2.10
C ALA A 99 3.34 -2.32 -2.41
N SER A 100 3.73 -2.27 -3.69
CA SER A 100 5.08 -1.86 -4.11
C SER A 100 5.44 -0.42 -3.73
N GLY A 101 4.45 0.41 -3.47
CA GLY A 101 4.62 1.78 -2.96
C GLY A 101 4.68 1.87 -1.44
N MET A 102 4.46 0.78 -0.72
CA MET A 102 4.62 0.70 0.72
C MET A 102 5.98 0.17 1.12
N PHE A 103 6.38 -0.95 0.53
CA PHE A 103 7.61 -1.68 0.81
C PHE A 103 8.09 -2.41 -0.46
N PRO A 104 9.39 -2.68 -0.65
CA PRO A 104 9.89 -3.41 -1.82
C PRO A 104 9.22 -4.75 -2.03
N ILE A 105 8.85 -5.03 -3.29
CA ILE A 105 8.26 -6.30 -3.73
C ILE A 105 9.35 -7.16 -4.38
N ASP A 106 9.34 -8.44 -4.08
CA ASP A 106 10.10 -9.45 -4.81
C ASP A 106 9.39 -9.77 -6.14
N THR A 107 10.08 -9.61 -7.25
CA THR A 107 9.49 -9.75 -8.61
C THR A 107 9.11 -11.18 -8.96
N ALA A 108 9.73 -12.18 -8.33
CA ALA A 108 9.44 -13.59 -8.58
C ALA A 108 8.21 -14.05 -7.80
N THR A 109 8.11 -13.69 -6.51
CA THR A 109 7.04 -14.13 -5.63
C THR A 109 5.80 -13.21 -5.66
N LYS A 110 5.97 -11.96 -6.11
CA LYS A 110 4.95 -10.88 -6.04
C LYS A 110 4.50 -10.57 -4.61
N GLN A 111 5.34 -10.87 -3.64
CA GLN A 111 5.13 -10.56 -2.22
C GLN A 111 6.18 -9.55 -1.75
N PHE A 112 6.02 -9.02 -0.55
CA PHE A 112 7.05 -8.18 0.07
C PHE A 112 8.37 -8.92 0.14
N ASN A 113 9.47 -8.21 -0.14
CA ASN A 113 10.82 -8.81 -0.15
C ASN A 113 11.24 -9.23 1.25
N GLU A 114 11.32 -10.54 1.48
CA GLU A 114 11.59 -11.15 2.79
C GLU A 114 12.96 -10.75 3.37
N GLU A 115 14.01 -10.71 2.53
CA GLU A 115 15.35 -10.30 2.97
C GLU A 115 15.34 -8.86 3.51
N MET A 116 14.61 -7.96 2.83
CA MET A 116 14.51 -6.56 3.25
C MET A 116 13.63 -6.41 4.49
N LEU A 117 12.57 -7.22 4.64
CA LEU A 117 11.78 -7.28 5.87
C LEU A 117 12.63 -7.69 7.07
N ASP A 118 13.47 -8.72 6.90
CA ASP A 118 14.40 -9.18 7.95
C ASP A 118 15.43 -8.10 8.31
N LYS A 119 16.03 -7.44 7.31
CA LYS A 119 16.96 -6.33 7.53
C LYS A 119 16.30 -5.19 8.31
N PHE A 120 15.07 -4.83 7.95
CA PHE A 120 14.33 -3.79 8.66
C PHE A 120 14.01 -4.20 10.09
N GLN A 121 13.50 -5.43 10.29
CA GLN A 121 13.20 -5.94 11.63
C GLN A 121 14.43 -5.96 12.54
N ALA A 122 15.58 -6.40 12.01
CA ALA A 122 16.85 -6.36 12.74
C ALA A 122 17.28 -4.93 13.07
N LYS A 123 17.06 -3.98 12.16
CA LYS A 123 17.40 -2.57 12.34
C LYS A 123 16.66 -1.88 13.48
N ILE A 124 15.44 -2.33 13.77
CA ILE A 124 14.59 -1.75 14.83
C ILE A 124 14.47 -2.65 16.08
N ALA A 125 15.24 -3.73 16.16
CA ALA A 125 15.14 -4.72 17.24
C ALA A 125 15.42 -4.10 18.63
N ASP A 126 16.29 -3.09 18.71
CA ASP A 126 16.63 -2.37 19.94
C ASP A 126 15.47 -1.54 20.51
N LYS A 127 14.43 -1.28 19.71
CA LYS A 127 13.27 -0.48 20.11
C LYS A 127 12.26 -1.27 20.94
N GLY A 128 12.29 -2.60 20.87
CA GLY A 128 11.43 -3.46 21.68
C GLY A 128 9.94 -3.33 21.40
N PHE A 129 9.54 -3.00 20.15
CA PHE A 129 8.12 -2.92 19.78
C PHE A 129 7.44 -4.28 19.93
N GLY A 130 6.17 -4.29 20.37
CA GLY A 130 5.34 -5.50 20.52
C GLY A 130 4.87 -6.12 19.20
N TRP A 131 5.18 -5.48 18.06
CA TRP A 131 4.82 -5.92 16.71
C TRP A 131 6.06 -6.21 15.86
N LYS A 132 5.87 -7.03 14.83
CA LYS A 132 6.85 -7.23 13.75
C LYS A 132 6.36 -6.58 12.47
N ILE A 133 7.30 -6.14 11.63
CA ILE A 133 6.94 -5.47 10.37
C ILE A 133 5.97 -6.30 9.51
N ARG A 134 6.15 -7.62 9.44
CA ARG A 134 5.27 -8.52 8.69
C ARG A 134 3.84 -8.55 9.21
N GLU A 135 3.66 -8.36 10.50
CA GLU A 135 2.35 -8.45 11.17
C GLU A 135 1.48 -7.22 10.95
N ILE A 136 2.11 -6.06 10.71
CA ILE A 136 1.41 -4.79 10.51
C ILE A 136 1.18 -4.44 9.04
N LEU A 137 1.80 -5.16 8.10
CA LEU A 137 1.61 -4.96 6.66
C LEU A 137 0.36 -5.73 6.16
N PRO A 138 -0.32 -5.22 5.11
CA PRO A 138 -1.43 -5.92 4.48
C PRO A 138 -0.95 -7.16 3.71
N LYS A 139 -1.89 -8.08 3.46
CA LYS A 139 -1.68 -9.18 2.51
C LYS A 139 -1.56 -8.62 1.09
N VAL A 140 -0.60 -9.12 0.32
CA VAL A 140 -0.43 -8.75 -1.09
C VAL A 140 -1.16 -9.75 -1.99
N GLN A 141 -1.92 -9.26 -2.96
CA GLN A 141 -2.66 -10.05 -3.94
C GLN A 141 -2.37 -9.55 -5.36
N ASN A 142 -2.45 -10.47 -6.34
CA ASN A 142 -2.29 -10.08 -7.74
C ASN A 142 -3.58 -9.51 -8.31
N ALA A 143 -3.46 -8.67 -9.33
CA ALA A 143 -4.61 -8.19 -10.08
C ALA A 143 -5.42 -9.38 -10.66
N GLY A 144 -6.74 -9.34 -10.51
CA GLY A 144 -7.65 -10.40 -10.92
C GLY A 144 -7.93 -11.47 -9.86
N GLU A 145 -7.22 -11.51 -8.75
CA GLU A 145 -7.59 -12.33 -7.60
C GLU A 145 -8.80 -11.74 -6.87
N GLN A 146 -9.52 -12.60 -6.15
CA GLN A 146 -10.65 -12.16 -5.34
C GLN A 146 -10.14 -11.66 -3.98
N ALA A 147 -10.48 -10.43 -3.63
CA ALA A 147 -10.06 -9.77 -2.38
C ALA A 147 -11.22 -9.59 -1.38
N GLY A 148 -12.06 -10.60 -1.25
CA GLY A 148 -13.25 -10.55 -0.42
C GLY A 148 -14.50 -10.10 -1.17
N VAL A 149 -15.54 -9.80 -0.42
CA VAL A 149 -16.82 -9.33 -0.94
C VAL A 149 -17.29 -8.08 -0.20
N LEU A 150 -18.12 -7.30 -0.86
CA LEU A 150 -18.78 -6.15 -0.22
C LEU A 150 -19.66 -6.64 0.92
N THR A 151 -19.39 -6.19 2.14
CA THR A 151 -20.20 -6.51 3.32
C THR A 151 -21.51 -5.72 3.35
N GLU A 152 -22.47 -6.11 4.19
CA GLU A 152 -23.69 -5.31 4.42
C GLU A 152 -23.37 -3.90 4.94
N ALA A 153 -22.40 -3.80 5.85
CA ALA A 153 -21.93 -2.51 6.35
C ALA A 153 -21.28 -1.66 5.24
N GLY A 154 -20.46 -2.29 4.40
CA GLY A 154 -19.84 -1.63 3.24
C GLY A 154 -20.87 -1.19 2.20
N ALA A 155 -21.85 -2.01 1.91
CA ALA A 155 -22.94 -1.66 1.00
C ALA A 155 -23.73 -0.45 1.52
N LYS A 156 -24.08 -0.43 2.80
CA LYS A 156 -24.77 0.69 3.45
C LYS A 156 -23.93 1.97 3.51
N LEU A 157 -22.61 1.83 3.63
CA LEU A 157 -21.67 2.97 3.59
C LEU A 157 -21.65 3.63 2.21
N LEU A 158 -21.67 2.83 1.13
CA LEU A 158 -21.69 3.32 -0.25
C LEU A 158 -23.06 3.82 -0.69
N ASP A 159 -24.10 3.14 -0.26
CA ASP A 159 -25.49 3.44 -0.63
C ASP A 159 -26.41 3.40 0.58
N PRO A 160 -26.60 4.53 1.27
CA PRO A 160 -27.54 4.64 2.39
C PRO A 160 -28.99 4.33 2.03
N SER A 161 -29.36 4.35 0.73
CA SER A 161 -30.73 4.01 0.29
C SER A 161 -31.05 2.52 0.38
N GLY A 162 -30.00 1.67 0.50
CA GLY A 162 -30.14 0.22 0.61
C GLY A 162 -30.46 -0.50 -0.71
N THR A 163 -30.25 0.16 -1.84
CA THR A 163 -30.44 -0.45 -3.17
C THR A 163 -29.24 -1.32 -3.57
N LEU A 164 -28.05 -0.99 -3.09
CA LEU A 164 -26.84 -1.76 -3.35
C LEU A 164 -26.81 -3.02 -2.48
N GLU A 165 -26.80 -4.17 -3.13
CA GLU A 165 -26.74 -5.48 -2.46
C GLU A 165 -25.32 -5.77 -1.94
N SER A 166 -25.20 -6.47 -0.82
CA SER A 166 -23.93 -7.05 -0.33
C SER A 166 -23.55 -8.30 -1.13
N GLY A 167 -22.37 -8.85 -0.88
CA GLY A 167 -21.89 -10.07 -1.54
C GLY A 167 -21.24 -9.85 -2.90
N ILE A 168 -21.14 -8.60 -3.37
CA ILE A 168 -20.47 -8.26 -4.64
C ILE A 168 -18.98 -8.55 -4.51
N PRO A 169 -18.35 -9.31 -5.43
CA PRO A 169 -16.92 -9.55 -5.44
C PRO A 169 -16.10 -8.25 -5.49
N MET A 170 -15.06 -8.19 -4.67
CA MET A 170 -14.14 -7.06 -4.64
C MET A 170 -12.78 -7.44 -5.24
N CYS A 171 -12.27 -6.58 -6.12
CA CYS A 171 -10.90 -6.72 -6.64
C CYS A 171 -9.88 -6.25 -5.59
N PRO A 172 -8.62 -6.73 -5.65
CA PRO A 172 -7.54 -6.16 -4.86
C PRO A 172 -7.45 -4.64 -5.11
N PRO A 173 -7.38 -3.82 -4.06
CA PRO A 173 -7.30 -2.37 -4.22
C PRO A 173 -5.93 -1.97 -4.75
N GLU A 174 -5.91 -1.10 -5.76
CA GLU A 174 -4.70 -0.71 -6.49
C GLU A 174 -4.49 0.81 -6.47
N GLY A 175 -3.25 1.20 -6.75
CA GLY A 175 -2.87 2.58 -6.90
C GLY A 175 -3.26 3.17 -8.26
N ASP A 176 -3.42 4.48 -8.30
CA ASP A 176 -3.74 5.25 -9.51
C ASP A 176 -2.71 5.06 -10.64
N GLY A 177 -1.44 4.86 -10.30
CA GLY A 177 -0.40 4.56 -11.27
C GLY A 177 -0.65 3.24 -12.03
N GLY A 178 -0.88 2.14 -11.30
CA GLY A 178 -1.11 0.82 -11.89
C GLY A 178 -2.42 0.74 -12.66
N THR A 179 -3.49 1.30 -12.11
CA THR A 179 -4.79 1.36 -12.82
C THR A 179 -4.71 2.23 -14.07
N GLY A 180 -3.89 3.29 -14.06
CA GLY A 180 -3.62 4.11 -15.25
C GLY A 180 -2.92 3.33 -16.37
N MET A 181 -1.99 2.42 -16.04
CA MET A 181 -1.36 1.54 -17.02
C MET A 181 -2.37 0.57 -17.66
N VAL A 182 -3.28 0.00 -16.86
CA VAL A 182 -4.35 -0.86 -17.37
C VAL A 182 -5.30 -0.06 -18.26
N ALA A 183 -5.73 1.12 -17.83
CA ALA A 183 -6.64 1.99 -18.55
C ALA A 183 -6.10 2.43 -19.92
N THR A 184 -4.77 2.57 -20.04
CA THR A 184 -4.09 2.94 -21.30
C THR A 184 -3.58 1.74 -22.10
N ASN A 185 -3.91 0.52 -21.69
CA ASN A 185 -3.42 -0.73 -22.28
C ASN A 185 -1.89 -0.79 -22.38
N SER A 186 -1.19 -0.31 -21.34
CA SER A 186 0.27 -0.17 -21.31
C SER A 186 0.93 -1.20 -20.39
N VAL A 187 0.38 -2.43 -20.33
CA VAL A 187 0.83 -3.50 -19.42
C VAL A 187 1.76 -4.53 -20.08
N ALA A 188 1.88 -4.50 -21.40
CA ALA A 188 2.79 -5.38 -22.11
C ALA A 188 4.25 -4.92 -21.94
N GLN A 189 5.20 -5.87 -22.03
CA GLN A 189 6.62 -5.54 -22.03
C GLN A 189 6.94 -4.49 -23.10
N ARG A 190 7.86 -3.57 -22.83
CA ARG A 190 8.31 -2.47 -23.70
C ARG A 190 7.19 -1.44 -24.01
N THR A 191 6.10 -1.48 -23.27
CA THR A 191 5.08 -0.42 -23.31
C THR A 191 5.18 0.42 -22.05
N GLY A 192 4.51 1.54 -22.05
CA GLY A 192 4.46 2.43 -20.89
C GLY A 192 3.42 3.52 -21.05
N ASN A 193 3.19 4.24 -19.99
CA ASN A 193 2.34 5.40 -20.02
C ASN A 193 3.01 6.60 -19.34
N VAL A 194 2.54 7.78 -19.68
CA VAL A 194 2.93 9.03 -19.04
C VAL A 194 1.68 9.63 -18.42
N SER A 195 1.70 9.79 -17.12
CA SER A 195 0.69 10.55 -16.38
C SER A 195 1.15 11.99 -16.28
N ALA A 196 0.38 12.91 -16.85
CA ALA A 196 0.69 14.34 -16.90
C ALA A 196 -0.40 15.14 -16.18
N GLY A 197 -0.07 15.60 -14.98
CA GLY A 197 -0.93 16.45 -14.14
C GLY A 197 -0.08 17.55 -13.49
N THR A 198 -0.31 17.84 -12.22
CA THR A 198 0.55 18.73 -11.41
C THR A 198 1.98 18.21 -11.34
N SER A 199 2.15 16.90 -11.30
CA SER A 199 3.42 16.20 -11.50
C SER A 199 3.36 15.38 -12.78
N VAL A 200 4.50 15.11 -13.38
CA VAL A 200 4.62 14.24 -14.55
C VAL A 200 5.47 13.05 -14.15
N PHE A 201 4.96 11.85 -14.39
CA PHE A 201 5.73 10.62 -14.21
C PHE A 201 5.46 9.64 -15.36
N ALA A 202 6.48 8.85 -15.68
CA ALA A 202 6.41 7.80 -16.68
C ALA A 202 6.57 6.44 -16.01
N MET A 203 5.77 5.47 -16.43
CA MET A 203 5.91 4.07 -16.06
C MET A 203 6.16 3.24 -17.31
N ILE A 204 7.10 2.32 -17.23
CA ILE A 204 7.52 1.48 -18.34
C ILE A 204 7.60 0.04 -17.85
N VAL A 205 7.02 -0.88 -18.62
CA VAL A 205 7.14 -2.33 -18.36
C VAL A 205 8.44 -2.84 -18.95
N LEU A 206 9.35 -3.25 -18.08
CA LEU A 206 10.66 -3.75 -18.46
C LEU A 206 10.60 -5.24 -18.85
N GLU A 207 11.53 -5.68 -19.68
CA GLU A 207 11.69 -7.10 -20.04
C GLU A 207 12.45 -7.89 -18.98
N HIS A 208 13.30 -7.20 -18.22
CA HIS A 208 14.17 -7.76 -17.19
C HIS A 208 14.24 -6.84 -15.99
N ASP A 209 14.61 -7.38 -14.84
CA ASP A 209 14.85 -6.61 -13.64
C ASP A 209 15.95 -5.55 -13.89
N LEU A 210 15.85 -4.44 -13.17
CA LEU A 210 16.90 -3.42 -13.19
C LEU A 210 18.20 -4.03 -12.64
N LYS A 211 19.29 -3.79 -13.34
CA LYS A 211 20.62 -4.11 -12.81
C LYS A 211 20.92 -3.16 -11.63
N LYS A 212 21.45 -3.74 -10.57
CA LYS A 212 21.93 -3.00 -9.41
C LYS A 212 23.13 -2.11 -9.78
#